data_51045b28a9fcd4536f359a2241055440
#
_entry.id   51045b28a9fcd4536f359a2241055440
#
_cell.length_a   1.000
_cell.length_b   1.000
_cell.length_c   1.000
_cell.angle_alpha   90.00
_cell.angle_beta   90.00
_cell.angle_gamma   90.00
#
_symmetry.space_group_name_H-M   'P 1'
#
loop_
_entity.id
_entity.type
_entity.pdbx_description
1 polymer ?
#
loop_
_entity_poly.entity_id
_entity_poly.type
_entity_poly.pdbx_seq_one_letter_code
_entity_poly.pdbx_strand_id
1 'polypeptide(L)'
;MATSLLKNTTLVLKRFNFCDQVLLLQNVRTAYTIRHRGLPPELAKSWKQIKQELSFCKEKEVLAVNIGFPLQDGTKMTRTEMRKRKQEKEEHSKRNEAELERKARLQELVVPISVAQAEGFQGVGQRRIHRLADHYGLFRDLFGEAYFYPSLDLRVGYVDGADPEFIQPVYHGNQLPPAETQSAPEVVYKGDADKFYTLCMVAPDSHLEQNNKEYLHWMVANIPGTSVSEGQVLCDYMPVFPVHGTGNHRYAFVLYQHDNVIDLSAEKRHQERPNLSERTFETLEFYRRHQDAITPVGLCFFQAEWDPSVRKTFHSVL
;
A
#
# COMPACT_ATOMS: atom_id res chain seq x y z
N MET A 1 18.28 -41.23 32.41
CA MET A 1 18.24 -41.42 30.95
C MET A 1 17.52 -40.28 30.22
N ALA A 2 17.70 -39.05 30.61
CA ALA A 2 17.01 -37.89 29.98
C ALA A 2 17.97 -36.76 29.53
N THR A 3 19.28 -37.02 29.51
CA THR A 3 20.31 -35.99 29.20
C THR A 3 21.05 -36.22 27.88
N SER A 4 20.68 -37.23 27.09
CA SER A 4 21.37 -37.52 25.82
C SER A 4 20.64 -37.08 24.56
N LEU A 5 19.41 -36.59 24.66
CA LEU A 5 18.60 -36.18 23.50
C LEU A 5 18.72 -34.71 23.14
N LEU A 6 19.33 -33.87 23.99
CA LEU A 6 19.48 -32.44 23.77
C LEU A 6 20.79 -32.03 23.06
N LYS A 7 21.71 -32.98 22.85
CA LYS A 7 23.00 -32.67 22.17
C LYS A 7 22.99 -32.83 20.65
N ASN A 8 21.99 -33.50 20.08
CA ASN A 8 21.95 -33.75 18.63
C ASN A 8 21.13 -32.73 17.83
N THR A 9 20.35 -31.88 18.48
CA THR A 9 19.57 -30.82 17.77
C THR A 9 20.37 -29.55 17.47
N THR A 10 21.48 -29.33 18.16
CA THR A 10 22.31 -28.12 17.96
C THR A 10 23.33 -28.26 16.82
N LEU A 11 23.56 -29.46 16.31
CA LEU A 11 24.56 -29.72 15.26
C LEU A 11 23.97 -29.73 13.84
N VAL A 12 22.65 -29.81 13.68
CA VAL A 12 21.98 -29.78 12.38
C VAL A 12 21.77 -28.36 11.89
N LEU A 13 21.72 -27.38 12.79
CA LEU A 13 21.50 -25.97 12.45
C LEU A 13 22.73 -25.23 11.92
N LYS A 14 23.92 -25.83 11.92
CA LYS A 14 25.16 -25.16 11.46
C LYS A 14 25.54 -25.41 10.00
N ARG A 15 24.76 -26.14 9.21
CA ARG A 15 25.07 -26.47 7.81
C ARG A 15 24.08 -26.01 6.77
N PHE A 16 23.05 -25.24 7.16
CA PHE A 16 22.20 -24.61 6.15
C PHE A 16 22.84 -23.31 5.71
N ASN A 17 23.26 -23.26 4.45
CA ASN A 17 23.70 -22.03 3.80
C ASN A 17 22.59 -20.98 3.91
N PHE A 18 22.97 -19.74 4.12
CA PHE A 18 22.08 -18.56 4.25
C PHE A 18 21.08 -18.45 3.08
N CYS A 19 21.44 -18.92 1.87
CA CYS A 19 20.54 -18.99 0.70
C CYS A 19 19.38 -19.97 0.88
N ASP A 20 19.59 -21.12 1.53
CA ASP A 20 18.52 -22.11 1.77
C ASP A 20 17.49 -21.60 2.77
N GLN A 21 17.91 -20.77 3.71
CA GLN A 21 16.97 -20.11 4.63
C GLN A 21 16.11 -19.06 3.94
N VAL A 22 16.63 -18.38 2.93
CA VAL A 22 15.87 -17.40 2.13
C VAL A 22 14.84 -18.09 1.23
N LEU A 23 15.21 -19.24 0.64
CA LEU A 23 14.31 -20.05 -0.20
C LEU A 23 13.20 -20.73 0.61
N LEU A 24 13.52 -21.26 1.78
CA LEU A 24 12.52 -21.83 2.70
C LEU A 24 11.54 -20.77 3.22
N LEU A 25 11.99 -19.52 3.33
CA LEU A 25 11.17 -18.42 3.79
C LEU A 25 10.25 -17.84 2.67
N GLN A 26 10.52 -18.13 1.40
CA GLN A 26 9.65 -17.73 0.29
C GLN A 26 8.39 -18.61 0.18
N ASN A 27 8.46 -19.85 0.65
CA ASN A 27 7.36 -20.81 0.52
C ASN A 27 6.52 -21.00 1.79
N VAL A 28 6.87 -20.35 2.89
CA VAL A 28 6.13 -20.48 4.14
C VAL A 28 5.63 -19.10 4.55
N ARG A 29 4.45 -18.72 4.09
CA ARG A 29 3.66 -17.65 4.70
C ARG A 29 3.13 -18.13 6.05
N THR A 30 4.01 -18.57 6.92
CA THR A 30 3.61 -18.80 8.31
C THR A 30 3.48 -17.44 8.99
N ALA A 31 2.56 -17.36 9.95
CA ALA A 31 2.37 -16.19 10.81
C ALA A 31 3.67 -15.69 11.47
N TYR A 32 4.74 -16.47 11.43
CA TYR A 32 6.06 -16.14 11.94
C TYR A 32 7.03 -15.51 10.93
N THR A 33 6.69 -15.43 9.67
CA THR A 33 7.43 -14.59 8.72
C THR A 33 6.99 -13.13 8.83
N ILE A 34 6.91 -12.65 10.05
CA ILE A 34 6.73 -11.24 10.40
C ILE A 34 8.00 -10.49 10.00
N ARG A 35 8.24 -10.42 8.70
CA ARG A 35 9.34 -9.62 8.21
C ARG A 35 8.83 -8.24 8.07
N HIS A 36 8.97 -7.35 8.88
CA HIS A 36 8.60 -5.95 8.78
C HIS A 36 7.13 -5.62 9.11
N ARG A 37 6.28 -6.59 9.44
CA ARG A 37 4.94 -6.28 9.96
C ARG A 37 5.09 -5.57 11.31
N GLY A 38 4.54 -4.38 11.44
CA GLY A 38 4.55 -3.60 12.67
C GLY A 38 5.90 -3.02 13.09
N LEU A 39 6.98 -3.23 12.34
CA LEU A 39 8.27 -2.60 12.65
C LEU A 39 8.31 -1.18 12.08
N PRO A 40 8.71 -0.18 12.90
CA PRO A 40 8.94 1.16 12.41
C PRO A 40 9.99 1.16 11.29
N PRO A 41 9.89 2.06 10.30
CA PRO A 41 10.85 2.17 9.21
C PRO A 41 12.30 2.39 9.66
N GLU A 42 12.49 3.02 10.83
CA GLU A 42 13.81 3.26 11.39
C GLU A 42 14.54 1.98 11.85
N LEU A 43 13.77 0.94 12.20
CA LEU A 43 14.30 -0.36 12.61
C LEU A 43 14.50 -1.32 11.43
N ALA A 44 14.07 -0.92 10.24
CA ALA A 44 14.28 -1.71 9.05
C ALA A 44 15.72 -1.61 8.56
N LYS A 45 16.20 -2.68 7.92
CA LYS A 45 17.49 -2.65 7.24
C LYS A 45 17.53 -1.52 6.23
N SER A 46 18.60 -0.77 6.19
CA SER A 46 18.79 0.27 5.18
C SER A 46 18.79 -0.34 3.77
N TRP A 47 18.34 0.42 2.77
CA TRP A 47 18.36 -0.03 1.37
C TRP A 47 19.74 -0.49 0.90
N LYS A 48 20.81 0.10 1.42
CA LYS A 48 22.19 -0.35 1.16
C LYS A 48 22.45 -1.77 1.68
N GLN A 49 21.96 -2.09 2.86
CA GLN A 49 22.11 -3.42 3.46
C GLN A 49 21.28 -4.46 2.70
N ILE A 50 20.04 -4.12 2.34
CA ILE A 50 19.18 -5.00 1.51
C ILE A 50 19.85 -5.24 0.14
N LYS A 51 20.37 -4.20 -0.50
CA LYS A 51 21.04 -4.32 -1.79
C LYS A 51 22.34 -5.13 -1.70
N GLN A 52 23.08 -5.02 -0.62
CA GLN A 52 24.24 -5.88 -0.35
C GLN A 52 23.83 -7.33 -0.16
N GLU A 53 22.81 -7.61 0.63
CA GLU A 53 22.30 -8.97 0.83
C GLU A 53 21.81 -9.59 -0.47
N LEU A 54 21.07 -8.85 -1.29
CA LEU A 54 20.62 -9.28 -2.62
C LEU A 54 21.78 -9.51 -3.60
N SER A 55 22.88 -8.75 -3.49
CA SER A 55 24.07 -8.94 -4.34
C SER A 55 24.88 -10.19 -3.99
N PHE A 56 24.77 -10.68 -2.76
CA PHE A 56 25.36 -11.94 -2.32
C PHE A 56 24.50 -13.15 -2.71
N CYS A 57 23.20 -12.97 -2.87
CA CYS A 57 22.30 -13.98 -3.41
C CYS A 57 22.38 -13.95 -4.93
N LYS A 58 23.32 -14.68 -5.52
CA LYS A 58 23.51 -14.81 -6.98
C LYS A 58 22.37 -15.58 -7.68
N GLU A 59 21.15 -15.48 -7.23
CA GLU A 59 20.02 -16.09 -7.90
C GLU A 59 19.25 -15.06 -8.68
N LYS A 60 19.24 -15.32 -10.01
CA LYS A 60 18.37 -14.74 -11.03
C LYS A 60 17.95 -13.31 -10.73
N GLU A 61 18.52 -12.38 -11.46
CA GLU A 61 17.94 -11.04 -11.62
C GLU A 61 16.48 -11.21 -12.06
N VAL A 62 15.62 -11.31 -11.08
CA VAL A 62 14.21 -11.14 -11.29
C VAL A 62 14.05 -9.66 -11.56
N LEU A 63 13.87 -9.33 -12.83
CA LEU A 63 13.65 -7.96 -13.25
C LEU A 63 12.32 -7.49 -12.70
N ALA A 64 12.39 -6.72 -11.59
CA ALA A 64 11.22 -6.02 -11.10
C ALA A 64 10.70 -5.07 -12.19
N VAL A 65 9.44 -5.25 -12.58
CA VAL A 65 8.82 -4.50 -13.67
C VAL A 65 7.96 -3.39 -13.12
N ASN A 66 8.18 -2.17 -13.58
CA ASN A 66 7.26 -1.07 -13.31
C ASN A 66 6.01 -1.21 -14.17
N ILE A 67 4.89 -1.50 -13.53
CA ILE A 67 3.58 -1.69 -14.17
C ILE A 67 2.73 -0.42 -14.18
N GLY A 68 3.16 0.63 -13.50
CA GLY A 68 2.50 1.92 -13.47
C GLY A 68 3.06 2.91 -14.49
N PHE A 69 2.55 4.13 -14.45
CA PHE A 69 3.12 5.21 -15.23
C PHE A 69 4.56 5.52 -14.80
N PRO A 70 5.44 5.89 -15.73
CA PRO A 70 6.78 6.31 -15.36
C PRO A 70 6.70 7.52 -14.42
N LEU A 71 7.60 7.57 -13.44
CA LEU A 71 7.76 8.79 -12.67
C LEU A 71 7.98 9.95 -13.64
N GLN A 72 7.22 11.01 -13.47
CA GLN A 72 7.46 12.28 -14.15
C GLN A 72 8.70 12.99 -13.53
N ASP A 73 9.74 12.23 -13.29
CA ASP A 73 11.03 12.81 -13.03
C ASP A 73 11.49 13.43 -14.33
N GLY A 74 11.45 14.72 -14.33
CA GLY A 74 11.68 15.58 -15.45
C GLY A 74 12.64 14.98 -16.45
N THR A 75 12.25 15.05 -17.72
CA THR A 75 13.10 14.83 -18.87
C THR A 75 14.57 14.93 -18.44
N LYS A 76 15.42 13.99 -18.81
CA LYS A 76 16.84 14.01 -18.50
C LYS A 76 17.37 15.40 -18.85
N MET A 77 17.28 16.32 -17.88
CA MET A 77 17.71 17.69 -18.06
C MET A 77 19.21 17.64 -18.35
N THR A 78 19.62 18.34 -19.35
CA THR A 78 21.03 18.52 -19.63
C THR A 78 21.70 19.15 -18.41
N ARG A 79 22.98 18.91 -18.24
CA ARG A 79 23.76 19.46 -17.10
C ARG A 79 23.69 20.99 -17.05
N THR A 80 23.55 21.62 -18.20
CA THR A 80 23.36 23.07 -18.37
C THR A 80 21.99 23.54 -17.90
N GLU A 81 20.93 22.82 -18.25
CA GLU A 81 19.58 23.12 -17.79
C GLU A 81 19.40 22.93 -16.29
N MET A 82 20.02 21.87 -15.72
CA MET A 82 20.02 21.68 -14.26
C MET A 82 20.73 22.84 -13.54
N ARG A 83 21.86 23.32 -14.10
CA ARG A 83 22.57 24.48 -13.51
C ARG A 83 21.73 25.74 -13.60
N LYS A 84 21.10 25.99 -14.75
CA LYS A 84 20.25 27.17 -14.97
C LYS A 84 19.06 27.17 -14.02
N ARG A 85 18.36 26.03 -13.90
CA ARG A 85 17.23 25.87 -12.98
C ARG A 85 17.66 26.01 -11.51
N LYS A 86 18.84 25.53 -11.16
CA LYS A 86 19.37 25.72 -9.81
C LYS A 86 19.66 27.19 -9.53
N GLN A 87 20.26 27.91 -10.47
CA GLN A 87 20.52 29.35 -10.35
C GLN A 87 19.23 30.16 -10.24
N GLU A 88 18.24 29.88 -11.13
CA GLU A 88 16.92 30.54 -11.10
C GLU A 88 16.23 30.31 -9.74
N LYS A 89 16.29 29.09 -9.22
CA LYS A 89 15.73 28.75 -7.92
C LYS A 89 16.46 29.47 -6.76
N GLU A 90 17.76 29.54 -6.81
CA GLU A 90 18.57 30.26 -5.81
C GLU A 90 18.32 31.77 -5.86
N GLU A 91 18.21 32.36 -7.05
CA GLU A 91 17.86 33.77 -7.22
C GLU A 91 16.45 34.10 -6.76
N HIS A 92 15.48 33.22 -7.08
CA HIS A 92 14.09 33.38 -6.64
C HIS A 92 13.99 33.26 -5.10
N SER A 93 14.70 32.31 -4.52
CA SER A 93 14.79 32.15 -3.07
C SER A 93 15.36 33.38 -2.40
N LYS A 94 16.49 33.91 -2.90
CA LYS A 94 17.13 35.11 -2.33
C LYS A 94 16.26 36.36 -2.42
N ARG A 95 15.49 36.55 -3.52
CA ARG A 95 14.62 37.72 -3.69
C ARG A 95 13.46 37.75 -2.70
N ASN A 96 12.90 36.58 -2.40
CA ASN A 96 11.67 36.49 -1.59
C ASN A 96 11.95 36.14 -0.12
N GLU A 97 13.16 35.71 0.23
CA GLU A 97 13.46 35.18 1.55
C GLU A 97 13.21 36.20 2.67
N ALA A 98 13.70 37.42 2.52
CA ALA A 98 13.54 38.48 3.54
C ALA A 98 12.07 38.92 3.69
N GLU A 99 11.32 38.99 2.58
CA GLU A 99 9.90 39.34 2.61
C GLU A 99 9.04 38.22 3.18
N LEU A 100 9.32 36.97 2.79
CA LEU A 100 8.64 35.80 3.31
C LEU A 100 8.94 35.61 4.80
N GLU A 101 10.18 35.80 5.21
CA GLU A 101 10.58 35.73 6.61
C GLU A 101 9.87 36.81 7.45
N ARG A 102 9.78 38.05 6.92
CA ARG A 102 9.01 39.12 7.58
C ARG A 102 7.54 38.76 7.73
N LYS A 103 6.89 38.26 6.67
CA LYS A 103 5.49 37.81 6.71
C LYS A 103 5.29 36.66 7.69
N ALA A 104 6.21 35.71 7.72
CA ALA A 104 6.18 34.61 8.68
C ALA A 104 6.27 35.08 10.13
N ARG A 105 7.19 36.02 10.42
CA ARG A 105 7.33 36.61 11.75
C ARG A 105 6.09 37.40 12.19
N LEU A 106 5.41 38.05 11.27
CA LEU A 106 4.16 38.78 11.50
C LEU A 106 2.92 37.89 11.51
N GLN A 107 3.07 36.59 11.30
CA GLN A 107 1.97 35.63 11.17
C GLN A 107 0.99 35.95 10.02
N GLU A 108 1.47 36.69 9.02
CA GLU A 108 0.70 37.07 7.83
C GLU A 108 0.88 36.07 6.68
N LEU A 109 1.84 35.16 6.79
CA LEU A 109 2.10 34.15 5.77
C LEU A 109 1.07 33.04 5.82
N VAL A 110 0.14 33.03 4.88
CA VAL A 110 -0.84 31.98 4.71
C VAL A 110 -0.48 31.16 3.47
N VAL A 111 -0.09 29.92 3.66
CA VAL A 111 0.12 28.96 2.55
C VAL A 111 -1.09 28.03 2.50
N PRO A 112 -1.84 27.98 1.39
CA PRO A 112 -2.93 27.03 1.25
C PRO A 112 -2.43 25.58 1.39
N ILE A 113 -3.07 24.82 2.27
CA ILE A 113 -2.70 23.41 2.51
C ILE A 113 -2.71 22.60 1.22
N SER A 114 -3.65 22.89 0.30
CA SER A 114 -3.75 22.22 -0.99
C SER A 114 -2.51 22.39 -1.88
N VAL A 115 -1.86 23.56 -1.82
CA VAL A 115 -0.62 23.82 -2.57
C VAL A 115 0.54 23.05 -1.96
N ALA A 116 0.69 23.14 -0.63
CA ALA A 116 1.74 22.41 0.07
C ALA A 116 1.63 20.87 -0.10
N GLN A 117 0.40 20.36 -0.11
CA GLN A 117 0.14 18.94 -0.36
C GLN A 117 0.44 18.53 -1.80
N ALA A 118 0.08 19.36 -2.80
CA ALA A 118 0.36 19.07 -4.20
C ALA A 118 1.87 19.04 -4.48
N GLU A 119 2.61 20.03 -3.98
CA GLU A 119 4.06 20.07 -4.12
C GLU A 119 4.76 18.92 -3.38
N GLY A 120 4.28 18.58 -2.17
CA GLY A 120 4.83 17.50 -1.37
C GLY A 120 4.63 16.11 -1.97
N PHE A 121 3.58 15.92 -2.78
CA PHE A 121 3.33 14.64 -3.42
C PHE A 121 4.20 14.42 -4.67
N GLN A 122 4.43 15.44 -5.48
CA GLN A 122 5.17 15.30 -6.73
C GLN A 122 6.62 14.83 -6.50
N GLY A 123 6.96 13.69 -7.08
CA GLY A 123 8.30 13.09 -7.04
C GLY A 123 8.72 12.53 -5.67
N VAL A 124 8.73 13.35 -4.64
CA VAL A 124 9.14 12.93 -3.28
C VAL A 124 8.09 12.03 -2.63
N GLY A 125 6.82 12.43 -2.69
CA GLY A 125 5.70 11.67 -2.13
C GLY A 125 5.55 10.30 -2.81
N GLN A 126 5.61 10.26 -4.13
CA GLN A 126 5.53 9.03 -4.92
C GLN A 126 6.62 8.03 -4.54
N ARG A 127 7.87 8.51 -4.43
CA ARG A 127 9.00 7.66 -4.02
C ARG A 127 8.90 7.23 -2.55
N ARG A 128 8.35 8.09 -1.70
CA ARG A 128 8.11 7.76 -0.30
C ARG A 128 7.10 6.62 -0.17
N ILE A 129 5.95 6.73 -0.85
CA ILE A 129 4.92 5.68 -0.83
C ILE A 129 5.48 4.38 -1.38
N HIS A 130 6.19 4.43 -2.51
CA HIS A 130 6.84 3.25 -3.08
C HIS A 130 7.78 2.57 -2.07
N ARG A 131 8.66 3.33 -1.42
CA ARG A 131 9.60 2.78 -0.43
C ARG A 131 8.90 2.19 0.79
N LEU A 132 7.82 2.82 1.25
CA LEU A 132 7.03 2.29 2.36
C LEU A 132 6.32 1.00 1.95
N ALA A 133 5.70 0.95 0.78
CA ALA A 133 5.06 -0.25 0.26
C ALA A 133 6.04 -1.42 0.07
N ASP A 134 7.24 -1.13 -0.43
CA ASP A 134 8.32 -2.10 -0.55
C ASP A 134 8.82 -2.57 0.82
N HIS A 135 9.01 -1.66 1.78
CA HIS A 135 9.37 -1.97 3.16
C HIS A 135 8.37 -2.93 3.82
N TYR A 136 7.08 -2.68 3.64
CA TYR A 136 6.01 -3.55 4.14
C TYR A 136 5.77 -4.78 3.27
N GLY A 137 6.50 -4.97 2.19
CA GLY A 137 6.43 -6.11 1.29
C GLY A 137 5.14 -6.20 0.47
N LEU A 138 4.40 -5.08 0.32
CA LEU A 138 3.13 -5.06 -0.40
C LEU A 138 3.28 -5.39 -1.88
N PHE A 139 4.30 -4.85 -2.55
CA PHE A 139 4.52 -5.14 -3.96
C PHE A 139 4.81 -6.62 -4.21
N ARG A 140 5.64 -7.22 -3.36
CA ARG A 140 5.96 -8.64 -3.46
C ARG A 140 4.72 -9.52 -3.26
N ASP A 141 3.89 -9.18 -2.28
CA ASP A 141 2.78 -10.04 -1.89
C ASP A 141 1.55 -9.82 -2.77
N LEU A 142 1.30 -8.60 -3.30
CA LEU A 142 0.16 -8.28 -4.16
C LEU A 142 0.48 -8.38 -5.66
N PHE A 143 1.72 -8.07 -6.07
CA PHE A 143 2.10 -7.96 -7.48
C PHE A 143 3.29 -8.85 -7.86
N GLY A 144 3.74 -9.73 -6.96
CA GLY A 144 4.90 -10.59 -7.19
C GLY A 144 6.19 -9.76 -7.28
N GLU A 145 6.74 -9.65 -8.47
CA GLU A 145 7.99 -8.91 -8.73
C GLU A 145 7.74 -7.56 -9.40
N ALA A 146 6.48 -7.26 -9.66
CA ALA A 146 6.08 -5.99 -10.26
C ALA A 146 5.88 -4.92 -9.18
N TYR A 147 6.16 -3.68 -9.53
CA TYR A 147 5.94 -2.51 -8.68
C TYR A 147 5.37 -1.36 -9.51
N PHE A 148 4.92 -0.32 -8.83
CA PHE A 148 4.57 0.93 -9.49
C PHE A 148 4.82 2.13 -8.57
N TYR A 149 4.93 3.29 -9.18
CA TYR A 149 4.96 4.56 -8.47
C TYR A 149 3.56 5.18 -8.52
N PRO A 150 2.92 5.43 -7.37
CA PRO A 150 1.61 6.07 -7.36
C PRO A 150 1.67 7.43 -8.05
N SER A 151 0.90 7.61 -9.11
CA SER A 151 0.79 8.88 -9.83
C SER A 151 -0.24 9.81 -9.19
N LEU A 152 -1.22 9.25 -8.47
CA LEU A 152 -2.25 9.98 -7.75
C LEU A 152 -2.06 9.85 -6.22
N ASP A 153 -2.31 10.96 -5.53
CA ASP A 153 -2.35 11.01 -4.05
C ASP A 153 -3.70 10.44 -3.58
N LEU A 154 -3.72 9.15 -3.30
CA LEU A 154 -4.89 8.45 -2.78
C LEU A 154 -4.97 8.65 -1.27
N ARG A 155 -5.98 9.37 -0.83
CA ARG A 155 -6.28 9.63 0.57
C ARG A 155 -7.49 8.83 0.99
N VAL A 156 -7.35 8.12 2.07
CA VAL A 156 -8.40 7.30 2.67
C VAL A 156 -8.55 7.72 4.12
N GLY A 157 -9.77 7.86 4.58
CA GLY A 157 -10.05 8.20 5.96
C GLY A 157 -11.33 7.53 6.46
N TYR A 158 -11.28 7.06 7.68
CA TYR A 158 -12.44 6.49 8.37
C TYR A 158 -13.09 7.56 9.23
N VAL A 159 -14.39 7.75 9.08
CA VAL A 159 -15.18 8.66 9.91
C VAL A 159 -15.37 8.02 11.27
N ASP A 160 -15.05 8.73 12.34
CA ASP A 160 -15.30 8.23 13.69
C ASP A 160 -16.82 8.16 13.94
N GLY A 161 -17.28 7.01 14.43
CA GLY A 161 -18.70 6.83 14.76
C GLY A 161 -19.17 7.69 15.93
N ALA A 162 -18.25 8.18 16.77
CA ALA A 162 -18.54 9.04 17.92
C ALA A 162 -18.55 10.53 17.54
N ASP A 163 -17.71 10.93 16.60
CA ASP A 163 -17.59 12.30 16.11
C ASP A 163 -17.49 12.31 14.59
N PRO A 164 -18.60 12.60 13.87
CA PRO A 164 -18.61 12.62 12.42
C PRO A 164 -17.69 13.69 11.78
N GLU A 165 -17.26 14.69 12.53
CA GLU A 165 -16.30 15.69 12.05
C GLU A 165 -14.86 15.18 12.10
N PHE A 166 -14.61 14.13 12.86
CA PHE A 166 -13.29 13.54 13.00
C PHE A 166 -13.10 12.40 12.01
N ILE A 167 -12.12 12.58 11.13
CA ILE A 167 -11.72 11.57 10.14
C ILE A 167 -10.37 11.01 10.54
N GLN A 168 -10.33 9.71 10.80
CA GLN A 168 -9.10 8.97 11.09
C GLN A 168 -8.39 8.64 9.78
N PRO A 169 -7.26 9.28 9.46
CA PRO A 169 -6.61 9.11 8.17
C PRO A 169 -5.75 7.84 8.10
N VAL A 170 -5.68 7.27 6.91
CA VAL A 170 -4.75 6.19 6.56
C VAL A 170 -3.44 6.78 6.09
N TYR A 171 -2.33 6.46 6.76
CA TYR A 171 -0.98 6.99 6.49
C TYR A 171 0.02 5.89 6.14
N HIS A 172 -0.14 5.21 5.04
CA HIS A 172 0.84 4.27 4.46
C HIS A 172 1.60 3.41 5.49
N GLY A 173 0.83 2.64 6.29
CA GLY A 173 1.36 1.71 7.26
C GLY A 173 1.13 2.07 8.72
N ASN A 174 0.36 3.13 9.05
CA ASN A 174 -0.09 3.39 10.40
C ASN A 174 -1.00 2.25 10.92
N GLN A 175 -1.11 2.13 12.22
CA GLN A 175 -2.03 1.20 12.87
C GLN A 175 -3.38 1.87 13.08
N LEU A 176 -4.45 1.18 12.67
CA LEU A 176 -5.83 1.55 12.94
C LEU A 176 -6.52 0.40 13.68
N PRO A 177 -7.22 0.68 14.77
CA PRO A 177 -8.00 -0.36 15.45
C PRO A 177 -9.20 -0.78 14.58
N PRO A 178 -9.54 -2.07 14.53
CA PRO A 178 -10.71 -2.57 13.81
C PRO A 178 -12.01 -1.88 14.19
N ALA A 179 -12.13 -1.40 15.42
CA ALA A 179 -13.29 -0.64 15.88
C ALA A 179 -13.57 0.61 15.03
N GLU A 180 -12.53 1.28 14.54
CA GLU A 180 -12.65 2.49 13.71
C GLU A 180 -12.94 2.19 12.22
N THR A 181 -12.83 0.94 11.80
CA THR A 181 -12.99 0.52 10.40
C THR A 181 -14.32 -0.19 10.14
N GLN A 182 -15.34 0.05 10.94
CA GLN A 182 -16.62 -0.67 10.84
C GLN A 182 -17.48 -0.24 9.65
N SER A 183 -17.27 0.96 9.13
CA SER A 183 -17.94 1.50 7.94
C SER A 183 -16.96 1.73 6.80
N ALA A 184 -17.49 1.81 5.57
CA ALA A 184 -16.67 2.13 4.41
C ALA A 184 -16.01 3.51 4.60
N PRO A 185 -14.71 3.64 4.27
CA PRO A 185 -13.99 4.89 4.42
C PRO A 185 -14.34 5.89 3.34
N GLU A 186 -14.11 7.16 3.63
CA GLU A 186 -14.06 8.20 2.62
C GLU A 186 -12.77 8.08 1.81
N VAL A 187 -12.92 8.18 0.49
CA VAL A 187 -11.79 8.07 -0.44
C VAL A 187 -11.73 9.32 -1.30
N VAL A 188 -10.60 9.99 -1.28
CA VAL A 188 -10.36 11.24 -2.00
C VAL A 188 -9.08 11.13 -2.82
N TYR A 189 -9.14 11.47 -4.08
CA TYR A 189 -7.99 11.59 -4.97
C TYR A 189 -8.25 12.63 -6.05
N LYS A 190 -7.20 13.11 -6.70
CA LYS A 190 -7.30 14.08 -7.81
C LYS A 190 -7.13 13.33 -9.12
N GLY A 191 -8.23 12.77 -9.63
CA GLY A 191 -8.28 12.10 -10.92
C GLY A 191 -8.69 13.02 -12.06
N ASP A 192 -8.46 12.57 -13.28
CA ASP A 192 -8.93 13.23 -14.50
C ASP A 192 -10.43 12.94 -14.68
N ALA A 193 -11.20 13.97 -15.01
CA ALA A 193 -12.65 13.85 -15.19
C ALA A 193 -13.06 12.93 -16.36
N ASP A 194 -12.21 12.83 -17.38
CA ASP A 194 -12.45 12.04 -18.59
C ASP A 194 -12.01 10.57 -18.45
N LYS A 195 -11.51 10.18 -17.27
CA LYS A 195 -11.03 8.82 -17.00
C LYS A 195 -11.96 8.12 -16.02
N PHE A 196 -11.88 6.79 -16.06
CA PHE A 196 -12.54 5.93 -15.09
C PHE A 196 -11.52 5.32 -14.13
N TYR A 197 -12.02 4.95 -12.96
CA TYR A 197 -11.16 4.35 -11.93
C TYR A 197 -11.80 3.11 -11.33
N THR A 198 -10.96 2.20 -10.86
CA THR A 198 -11.39 1.03 -10.09
C THR A 198 -10.61 1.00 -8.79
N LEU A 199 -11.32 0.99 -7.67
CA LEU A 199 -10.76 0.93 -6.32
C LEU A 199 -10.92 -0.48 -5.77
N CYS A 200 -9.83 -1.06 -5.27
CA CYS A 200 -9.85 -2.34 -4.57
C CYS A 200 -9.25 -2.17 -3.17
N MET A 201 -9.89 -2.71 -2.14
CA MET A 201 -9.32 -2.90 -0.81
C MET A 201 -9.06 -4.39 -0.59
N VAL A 202 -7.81 -4.76 -0.38
CA VAL A 202 -7.37 -6.15 -0.24
C VAL A 202 -6.58 -6.38 1.03
N ALA A 203 -6.67 -7.60 1.58
CA ALA A 203 -5.95 -8.02 2.77
C ALA A 203 -5.06 -9.23 2.45
N PRO A 204 -3.75 -9.04 2.23
CA PRO A 204 -2.84 -10.14 1.88
C PRO A 204 -2.56 -11.10 3.03
N ASP A 205 -2.85 -10.70 4.25
CA ASP A 205 -2.44 -11.42 5.46
C ASP A 205 -3.57 -12.17 6.16
N SER A 206 -4.82 -11.97 5.74
CA SER A 206 -6.01 -12.36 6.50
C SER A 206 -6.62 -13.69 6.06
N HIS A 207 -6.17 -14.30 4.95
CA HIS A 207 -6.81 -15.48 4.40
C HIS A 207 -6.68 -16.69 5.36
N LEU A 208 -7.83 -17.26 5.76
CA LEU A 208 -7.89 -18.29 6.80
C LEU A 208 -7.48 -19.70 6.29
N GLU A 209 -7.77 -19.99 5.02
CA GLU A 209 -7.60 -21.34 4.47
C GLU A 209 -6.39 -21.46 3.54
N GLN A 210 -6.05 -20.40 2.80
CA GLN A 210 -5.05 -20.44 1.74
C GLN A 210 -4.01 -19.33 1.93
N ASN A 211 -2.80 -19.72 2.30
CA ASN A 211 -1.71 -18.77 2.60
C ASN A 211 -1.26 -17.89 1.44
N ASN A 212 -1.61 -18.23 0.20
CA ASN A 212 -1.22 -17.49 -1.00
C ASN A 212 -2.35 -16.65 -1.60
N LYS A 213 -3.48 -16.59 -0.93
CA LYS A 213 -4.64 -15.83 -1.35
C LYS A 213 -4.87 -14.62 -0.46
N GLU A 214 -5.62 -13.69 -0.96
CA GLU A 214 -6.02 -12.46 -0.30
C GLU A 214 -7.52 -12.48 -0.06
N TYR A 215 -8.01 -11.61 0.83
CA TYR A 215 -9.43 -11.30 0.87
C TYR A 215 -9.69 -9.94 0.25
N LEU A 216 -10.71 -9.90 -0.61
CA LEU A 216 -11.26 -8.67 -1.15
C LEU A 216 -12.25 -8.08 -0.13
N HIS A 217 -11.85 -6.97 0.51
CA HIS A 217 -12.68 -6.27 1.48
C HIS A 217 -13.66 -5.31 0.85
N TRP A 218 -13.28 -4.71 -0.28
CA TRP A 218 -14.13 -3.74 -0.99
C TRP A 218 -13.67 -3.61 -2.43
N MET A 219 -14.64 -3.45 -3.34
CA MET A 219 -14.34 -3.17 -4.74
C MET A 219 -15.41 -2.29 -5.35
N VAL A 220 -14.99 -1.14 -5.86
CA VAL A 220 -15.82 -0.21 -6.64
C VAL A 220 -15.18 -0.01 -8.00
N ALA A 221 -15.87 -0.38 -9.05
CA ALA A 221 -15.38 -0.32 -10.42
C ALA A 221 -16.03 0.83 -11.19
N ASN A 222 -15.41 1.19 -12.30
CA ASN A 222 -15.95 2.17 -13.25
C ASN A 222 -16.34 3.51 -12.59
N ILE A 223 -15.56 3.98 -11.63
CA ILE A 223 -15.77 5.25 -10.95
C ILE A 223 -15.50 6.38 -11.94
N PRO A 224 -16.48 7.24 -12.27
CA PRO A 224 -16.25 8.35 -13.18
C PRO A 224 -15.47 9.47 -12.47
N GLY A 225 -14.31 9.85 -13.02
CA GLY A 225 -13.48 10.90 -12.45
C GLY A 225 -13.11 10.64 -10.99
N THR A 226 -13.67 11.40 -10.06
CA THR A 226 -13.36 11.31 -8.61
C THR A 226 -14.55 10.87 -7.76
N SER A 227 -15.71 10.59 -8.37
CA SER A 227 -16.98 10.34 -7.67
C SER A 227 -17.12 8.87 -7.31
N VAL A 228 -16.49 8.41 -6.24
CA VAL A 228 -16.52 7.00 -5.81
C VAL A 228 -17.95 6.48 -5.60
N SER A 229 -18.87 7.33 -5.15
CA SER A 229 -20.28 6.98 -4.94
C SER A 229 -21.05 6.67 -6.23
N GLU A 230 -20.58 7.15 -7.38
CA GLU A 230 -21.19 6.88 -8.69
C GLU A 230 -20.61 5.62 -9.36
N GLY A 231 -19.59 5.02 -8.76
CA GLY A 231 -18.99 3.79 -9.23
C GLY A 231 -19.87 2.56 -9.03
N GLN A 232 -19.59 1.53 -9.79
CA GLN A 232 -20.26 0.24 -9.68
C GLN A 232 -19.67 -0.57 -8.53
N VAL A 233 -20.42 -0.80 -7.46
CA VAL A 233 -20.00 -1.66 -6.35
C VAL A 233 -20.05 -3.12 -6.80
N LEU A 234 -18.89 -3.76 -6.89
CA LEU A 234 -18.75 -5.18 -7.24
C LEU A 234 -18.57 -6.07 -6.00
N CYS A 235 -18.00 -5.53 -4.94
CA CYS A 235 -17.88 -6.19 -3.66
C CYS A 235 -18.11 -5.16 -2.56
N ASP A 236 -19.14 -5.40 -1.73
CA ASP A 236 -19.48 -4.52 -0.62
C ASP A 236 -18.35 -4.45 0.41
N TYR A 237 -18.25 -3.30 1.06
CA TYR A 237 -17.26 -3.10 2.10
C TYR A 237 -17.46 -4.11 3.24
N MET A 238 -16.36 -4.71 3.63
CA MET A 238 -16.26 -5.59 4.79
C MET A 238 -15.25 -5.01 5.79
N PRO A 239 -15.62 -4.82 7.05
CA PRO A 239 -14.70 -4.35 8.09
C PRO A 239 -13.47 -5.24 8.21
N VAL A 240 -12.37 -4.69 8.69
CA VAL A 240 -11.15 -5.47 8.89
C VAL A 240 -11.33 -6.47 10.04
N PHE A 241 -10.76 -7.67 9.87
CA PHE A 241 -10.90 -8.75 10.85
C PHE A 241 -9.58 -9.51 11.06
N PRO A 242 -8.54 -8.88 11.57
CA PRO A 242 -7.31 -9.58 11.90
C PRO A 242 -7.59 -10.68 12.94
N VAL A 243 -6.95 -11.84 12.76
CA VAL A 243 -7.15 -12.99 13.64
C VAL A 243 -6.42 -12.78 14.96
N HIS A 244 -7.03 -13.21 16.06
CA HIS A 244 -6.42 -13.09 17.38
C HIS A 244 -5.08 -13.84 17.48
N GLY A 245 -4.05 -13.14 17.93
CA GLY A 245 -2.71 -13.72 18.13
C GLY A 245 -1.83 -13.81 16.89
N THR A 246 -2.27 -13.30 15.73
CA THR A 246 -1.49 -13.28 14.49
C THR A 246 -0.73 -11.97 14.26
N GLY A 247 -0.89 -10.98 15.17
CA GLY A 247 -0.26 -9.68 15.09
C GLY A 247 -0.90 -8.75 14.07
N ASN A 248 -0.11 -7.83 13.52
CA ASN A 248 -0.59 -6.82 12.58
C ASN A 248 -0.82 -7.41 11.19
N HIS A 249 -2.02 -7.21 10.66
CA HIS A 249 -2.40 -7.52 9.28
C HIS A 249 -2.41 -6.24 8.44
N ARG A 250 -1.93 -6.32 7.20
CA ARG A 250 -1.92 -5.21 6.26
C ARG A 250 -3.22 -5.19 5.46
N TYR A 251 -3.72 -3.98 5.23
CA TYR A 251 -4.89 -3.72 4.39
C TYR A 251 -4.49 -2.65 3.38
N ALA A 252 -4.60 -2.96 2.10
CA ALA A 252 -4.14 -2.10 1.02
C ALA A 252 -5.28 -1.67 0.12
N PHE A 253 -5.34 -0.37 -0.17
CA PHE A 253 -6.18 0.22 -1.19
C PHE A 253 -5.34 0.44 -2.44
N VAL A 254 -5.78 -0.13 -3.53
CA VAL A 254 -5.17 0.04 -4.85
C VAL A 254 -6.16 0.71 -5.78
N LEU A 255 -5.76 1.82 -6.39
CA LEU A 255 -6.55 2.54 -7.36
C LEU A 255 -5.97 2.30 -8.75
N TYR A 256 -6.80 1.79 -9.64
CA TYR A 256 -6.47 1.58 -11.05
C TYR A 256 -7.17 2.63 -11.90
N GLN A 257 -6.49 3.14 -12.92
CA GLN A 257 -7.03 4.04 -13.93
C GLN A 257 -7.28 3.30 -15.22
N HIS A 258 -8.34 3.64 -15.92
CA HIS A 258 -8.66 3.15 -17.26
C HIS A 258 -9.37 4.22 -18.10
N ASP A 259 -9.29 4.08 -19.42
CA ASP A 259 -9.79 5.09 -20.35
C ASP A 259 -11.29 4.95 -20.62
N ASN A 260 -11.79 3.73 -20.58
CA ASN A 260 -13.18 3.39 -20.89
C ASN A 260 -13.80 2.54 -19.78
N VAL A 261 -15.11 2.46 -19.76
CA VAL A 261 -15.82 1.51 -18.90
C VAL A 261 -15.40 0.08 -19.26
N ILE A 262 -15.07 -0.70 -18.24
CA ILE A 262 -14.61 -2.10 -18.38
C ILE A 262 -15.68 -3.02 -17.82
N ASP A 263 -15.90 -4.14 -18.49
CA ASP A 263 -16.75 -5.20 -17.95
C ASP A 263 -15.96 -6.01 -16.90
N LEU A 264 -16.29 -5.77 -15.65
CA LEU A 264 -15.75 -6.48 -14.48
C LEU A 264 -16.84 -7.33 -13.79
N SER A 265 -17.90 -7.72 -14.51
CA SER A 265 -19.01 -8.51 -13.95
C SER A 265 -18.56 -9.85 -13.36
N ALA A 266 -17.49 -10.44 -13.90
CA ALA A 266 -16.86 -11.66 -13.36
C ALA A 266 -16.29 -11.49 -11.96
N GLU A 267 -15.97 -10.27 -11.55
CA GLU A 267 -15.45 -9.95 -10.22
C GLU A 267 -16.55 -9.63 -9.20
N LYS A 268 -17.82 -9.62 -9.64
CA LYS A 268 -18.93 -9.33 -8.76
C LYS A 268 -19.08 -10.41 -7.69
N ARG A 269 -19.17 -9.98 -6.43
CA ARG A 269 -19.42 -10.84 -5.27
C ARG A 269 -20.88 -10.70 -4.83
N HIS A 270 -21.44 -11.78 -4.25
CA HIS A 270 -22.80 -11.73 -3.75
C HIS A 270 -22.91 -10.75 -2.58
N GLN A 271 -23.93 -9.91 -2.61
CA GLN A 271 -24.12 -8.83 -1.64
C GLN A 271 -24.93 -9.26 -0.41
N GLU A 272 -25.81 -10.26 -0.55
CA GLU A 272 -26.78 -10.58 0.51
C GLU A 272 -26.23 -11.41 1.68
N ARG A 273 -25.12 -12.14 1.48
CA ARG A 273 -24.45 -12.90 2.55
C ARG A 273 -22.95 -12.88 2.32
N PRO A 274 -22.19 -12.20 3.17
CA PRO A 274 -20.74 -12.21 3.04
C PRO A 274 -20.19 -13.60 3.35
N ASN A 275 -19.91 -14.38 2.32
CA ASN A 275 -19.19 -15.65 2.45
C ASN A 275 -17.71 -15.38 2.19
N LEU A 276 -16.86 -15.71 3.16
CA LEU A 276 -15.41 -15.51 3.05
C LEU A 276 -14.81 -16.22 1.84
N SER A 277 -15.30 -17.41 1.50
CA SER A 277 -14.79 -18.16 0.36
C SER A 277 -15.00 -17.41 -0.97
N GLU A 278 -16.11 -16.69 -1.11
CA GLU A 278 -16.41 -15.87 -2.30
C GLU A 278 -15.54 -14.61 -2.37
N ARG A 279 -15.01 -14.16 -1.23
CA ARG A 279 -14.10 -13.00 -1.14
C ARG A 279 -12.64 -13.36 -1.35
N THR A 280 -12.33 -14.62 -1.64
CA THR A 280 -10.99 -15.02 -2.05
C THR A 280 -10.59 -14.28 -3.32
N PHE A 281 -9.42 -13.66 -3.29
CA PHE A 281 -8.94 -12.79 -4.35
C PHE A 281 -7.43 -12.96 -4.56
N GLU A 282 -6.97 -12.64 -5.74
CA GLU A 282 -5.56 -12.51 -6.10
C GLU A 282 -5.36 -11.24 -6.90
N THR A 283 -4.77 -10.24 -6.29
CA THR A 283 -4.49 -8.96 -6.96
C THR A 283 -3.65 -9.12 -8.22
N LEU A 284 -2.65 -9.99 -8.20
CA LEU A 284 -1.80 -10.25 -9.35
C LEU A 284 -2.58 -10.86 -10.52
N GLU A 285 -3.42 -11.86 -10.26
CA GLU A 285 -4.23 -12.51 -11.30
C GLU A 285 -5.32 -11.58 -11.85
N PHE A 286 -5.93 -10.77 -10.98
CA PHE A 286 -6.84 -9.71 -11.41
C PHE A 286 -6.12 -8.74 -12.35
N TYR A 287 -4.95 -8.23 -11.94
CA TYR A 287 -4.17 -7.32 -12.76
C TYR A 287 -3.76 -7.95 -14.09
N ARG A 288 -3.27 -9.20 -14.10
CA ARG A 288 -2.88 -9.90 -15.34
C ARG A 288 -4.01 -10.05 -16.34
N ARG A 289 -5.23 -10.32 -15.86
CA ARG A 289 -6.41 -10.43 -16.75
C ARG A 289 -6.80 -9.11 -17.39
N HIS A 290 -6.56 -8.01 -16.73
CA HIS A 290 -7.02 -6.68 -17.13
C HIS A 290 -5.88 -5.71 -17.46
N GLN A 291 -4.62 -6.13 -17.45
CA GLN A 291 -3.43 -5.28 -17.57
C GLN A 291 -3.39 -4.41 -18.84
N ASP A 292 -4.05 -4.84 -19.91
CA ASP A 292 -4.11 -4.07 -21.16
C ASP A 292 -5.08 -2.89 -21.08
N ALA A 293 -5.98 -2.90 -20.10
CA ALA A 293 -7.02 -1.89 -19.93
C ALA A 293 -6.83 -1.04 -18.67
N ILE A 294 -6.22 -1.58 -17.61
CA ILE A 294 -6.07 -0.90 -16.32
C ILE A 294 -4.61 -0.62 -16.00
N THR A 295 -4.35 0.52 -15.36
CA THR A 295 -3.01 0.88 -14.86
C THR A 295 -3.10 1.27 -13.39
N PRO A 296 -2.27 0.72 -12.49
CA PRO A 296 -2.27 1.11 -11.09
C PRO A 296 -1.69 2.52 -10.93
N VAL A 297 -2.45 3.41 -10.29
CA VAL A 297 -2.13 4.83 -10.16
C VAL A 297 -2.12 5.33 -8.72
N GLY A 298 -2.76 4.63 -7.80
CA GLY A 298 -2.83 5.03 -6.40
C GLY A 298 -2.62 3.85 -5.46
N LEU A 299 -1.98 4.10 -4.33
CA LEU A 299 -1.75 3.12 -3.28
C LEU A 299 -1.83 3.80 -1.93
N CYS A 300 -2.66 3.25 -1.06
CA CYS A 300 -2.73 3.63 0.34
C CYS A 300 -2.86 2.35 1.18
N PHE A 301 -2.35 2.32 2.39
CA PHE A 301 -2.41 1.11 3.21
C PHE A 301 -2.22 1.42 4.69
N PHE A 302 -2.75 0.54 5.51
CA PHE A 302 -2.62 0.58 6.96
C PHE A 302 -2.45 -0.82 7.53
N GLN A 303 -2.23 -0.92 8.81
CA GLN A 303 -2.17 -2.15 9.56
C GLN A 303 -3.26 -2.16 10.64
N ALA A 304 -3.78 -3.34 10.93
CA ALA A 304 -4.67 -3.54 12.05
C ALA A 304 -4.26 -4.79 12.82
N GLU A 305 -4.38 -4.73 14.12
CA GLU A 305 -4.23 -5.85 15.02
C GLU A 305 -5.60 -6.20 15.62
N TRP A 306 -5.75 -7.45 16.06
CA TRP A 306 -7.01 -7.90 16.63
C TRP A 306 -7.44 -7.06 17.84
N ASP A 307 -8.71 -6.68 17.85
CA ASP A 307 -9.40 -6.12 19.00
C ASP A 307 -10.76 -6.83 19.22
N PRO A 308 -11.45 -6.63 20.37
CA PRO A 308 -12.72 -7.28 20.65
C PRO A 308 -13.86 -6.97 19.65
N SER A 309 -13.79 -5.84 18.91
CA SER A 309 -14.81 -5.45 17.92
C SER A 309 -14.86 -6.41 16.73
N VAL A 310 -13.74 -7.05 16.41
CA VAL A 310 -13.59 -8.04 15.34
C VAL A 310 -14.54 -9.22 15.50
N ARG A 311 -14.96 -9.56 16.72
CA ARG A 311 -15.90 -10.65 16.99
C ARG A 311 -17.22 -10.49 16.24
N LYS A 312 -17.73 -9.26 16.12
CA LYS A 312 -18.98 -8.99 15.40
C LYS A 312 -18.82 -9.33 13.92
N THR A 313 -17.71 -8.92 13.32
CA THR A 313 -17.38 -9.21 11.92
C THR A 313 -17.26 -10.73 11.70
N PHE A 314 -16.55 -11.45 12.56
CA PHE A 314 -16.46 -12.91 12.48
C PHE A 314 -17.81 -13.60 12.54
N HIS A 315 -18.70 -13.20 13.45
CA HIS A 315 -20.04 -13.78 13.54
C HIS A 315 -20.94 -13.47 12.35
N SER A 316 -20.67 -12.43 11.59
CA SER A 316 -21.43 -12.08 10.39
C SER A 316 -20.93 -12.76 9.12
N VAL A 317 -19.66 -13.20 9.12
CA VAL A 317 -18.96 -13.65 7.91
C VAL A 317 -18.67 -15.16 7.93
N LEU A 318 -18.57 -15.77 9.11
CA LEU A 318 -18.47 -17.23 9.34
C LEU A 318 -19.85 -17.83 9.65
#